data_4cbc6a128de2c0bc48b2935935944d68
#
_entry.id   4cbc6a128de2c0bc48b2935935944d68
#
_cell.length_a   1.000
_cell.length_b   1.000
_cell.length_c   1.000
_cell.angle_alpha   90.00
_cell.angle_beta   90.00
_cell.angle_gamma   90.00
#
_symmetry.space_group_name_H-M   'P 1'
#
loop_
_entity.id
_entity.type
_entity.pdbx_description
1 polymer ?
#
loop_
_entity_poly.entity_id
_entity_poly.type
_entity_poly.pdbx_seq_one_letter_code
_entity_poly.pdbx_strand_id
1 'polypeptide(L)'
;MEFLVQLLIAAVEMGTPLLLATLGGVISERAGVINLGMEGLMLVGALTAFVVMLHTGSPILAVALAAIAGGLVTMLHGLVCLMLRANQIASGLALTLFGTGLSGLFGSSLVGKTFNPIEDIPIPFLHKIPLIGEAFFNQDLSLIHISEPTRPC
;
A
#
# COMPACT_ATOMS: atom_id res chain seq x y z
N MET A 1 1.10 -26.36 12.56
CA MET A 1 0.73 -26.08 11.16
C MET A 1 0.15 -24.67 11.02
N GLU A 2 -0.75 -24.24 11.91
CA GLU A 2 -1.36 -22.90 11.89
C GLU A 2 -0.35 -21.74 11.93
N PHE A 3 0.70 -21.83 12.76
CA PHE A 3 1.74 -20.80 12.84
C PHE A 3 2.45 -20.55 11.50
N LEU A 4 2.75 -21.60 10.74
CA LEU A 4 3.39 -21.47 9.43
C LEU A 4 2.46 -20.84 8.40
N VAL A 5 1.17 -21.16 8.44
CA VAL A 5 0.15 -20.58 7.56
C VAL A 5 0.00 -19.08 7.87
N GLN A 6 -0.13 -18.71 9.14
CA GLN A 6 -0.21 -17.31 9.55
C GLN A 6 1.04 -16.51 9.18
N LEU A 7 2.23 -17.12 9.33
CA LEU A 7 3.48 -16.49 8.90
C LEU A 7 3.52 -16.23 7.39
N LEU A 8 3.05 -17.19 6.59
CA LEU A 8 2.98 -17.05 5.14
C LEU A 8 1.98 -15.96 4.72
N ILE A 9 0.81 -15.92 5.37
CA ILE A 9 -0.20 -14.88 5.13
C ILE A 9 0.41 -13.50 5.39
N ALA A 10 0.98 -13.30 6.58
CA ALA A 10 1.61 -12.02 6.94
C ALA A 10 2.77 -11.65 5.99
N ALA A 11 3.55 -12.62 5.54
CA ALA A 11 4.64 -12.40 4.59
C ALA A 11 4.12 -11.92 3.22
N VAL A 12 3.00 -12.48 2.76
CA VAL A 12 2.36 -12.06 1.49
C VAL A 12 1.75 -10.67 1.61
N GLU A 13 1.00 -10.41 2.69
CA GLU A 13 0.38 -9.10 2.94
C GLU A 13 1.40 -7.97 3.00
N MET A 14 2.47 -8.15 3.76
CA MET A 14 3.52 -7.14 3.91
C MET A 14 4.48 -7.10 2.71
N GLY A 15 4.69 -8.24 2.05
CA GLY A 15 5.60 -8.37 0.91
C GLY A 15 5.04 -7.78 -0.38
N THR A 16 3.73 -7.86 -0.60
CA THR A 16 3.09 -7.40 -1.84
C THR A 16 3.30 -5.92 -2.13
N PRO A 17 3.07 -4.98 -1.19
CA PRO A 17 3.36 -3.56 -1.42
C PRO A 17 4.83 -3.29 -1.71
N LEU A 18 5.74 -3.99 -1.03
CA LEU A 18 7.18 -3.85 -1.24
C LEU A 18 7.60 -4.36 -2.63
N LEU A 19 7.03 -5.48 -3.08
CA LEU A 19 7.27 -6.00 -4.42
C LEU A 19 6.81 -5.03 -5.50
N LEU A 20 5.62 -4.46 -5.37
CA LEU A 20 5.10 -3.48 -6.32
C LEU A 20 5.95 -2.20 -6.33
N ALA A 21 6.37 -1.73 -5.16
CA ALA A 21 7.25 -0.58 -5.06
C ALA A 21 8.63 -0.84 -5.71
N THR A 22 9.23 -2.00 -5.44
CA THR A 22 10.53 -2.37 -6.05
C THR A 22 10.44 -2.54 -7.56
N LEU A 23 9.35 -3.11 -8.09
CA LEU A 23 9.12 -3.17 -9.53
C LEU A 23 9.03 -1.77 -10.15
N GLY A 24 8.30 -0.85 -9.53
CA GLY A 24 8.25 0.56 -9.94
C GLY A 24 9.63 1.21 -9.92
N GLY A 25 10.43 0.93 -8.89
CA GLY A 25 11.83 1.39 -8.78
C GLY A 25 12.71 0.88 -9.90
N VAL A 26 12.66 -0.42 -10.20
CA VAL A 26 13.44 -1.03 -11.31
C VAL A 26 13.08 -0.40 -12.65
N ILE A 27 11.79 -0.13 -12.90
CA ILE A 27 11.35 0.53 -14.14
C ILE A 27 11.90 1.96 -14.21
N SER A 28 11.83 2.71 -13.11
CA SER A 28 12.37 4.08 -13.01
C SER A 28 13.89 4.11 -13.23
N GLU A 29 14.63 3.21 -12.62
CA GLU A 29 16.09 3.11 -12.77
C GLU A 29 16.49 2.72 -14.18
N ARG A 30 15.75 1.83 -14.84
CA ARG A 30 15.96 1.49 -16.26
C ARG A 30 15.72 2.69 -17.18
N ALA A 31 14.83 3.60 -16.78
CA ALA A 31 14.62 4.86 -17.50
C ALA A 31 15.69 5.93 -17.17
N GLY A 32 16.66 5.62 -16.30
CA GLY A 32 17.76 6.52 -15.93
C GLY A 32 17.43 7.49 -14.79
N VAL A 33 16.35 7.26 -14.06
CA VAL A 33 15.95 8.10 -12.92
C VAL A 33 16.01 7.27 -11.62
N ILE A 34 16.95 7.62 -10.75
CA ILE A 34 17.03 7.01 -9.41
C ILE A 34 15.99 7.69 -8.51
N ASN A 35 15.07 6.91 -7.99
CA ASN A 35 14.02 7.41 -7.10
C ASN A 35 14.14 6.79 -5.69
N LEU A 36 14.76 7.51 -4.77
CA LEU A 36 14.80 7.16 -3.35
C LEU A 36 13.54 7.60 -2.59
N GLY A 37 12.58 8.21 -3.28
CA GLY A 37 11.33 8.72 -2.72
C GLY A 37 10.19 7.70 -2.68
N MET A 38 10.45 6.41 -2.92
CA MET A 38 9.40 5.39 -3.01
C MET A 38 8.58 5.25 -1.73
N GLU A 39 9.21 5.35 -0.57
CA GLU A 39 8.48 5.33 0.71
C GLU A 39 7.49 6.49 0.82
N GLY A 40 7.90 7.69 0.41
CA GLY A 40 7.01 8.86 0.35
C GLY A 40 5.84 8.66 -0.62
N LEU A 41 6.10 8.05 -1.77
CA LEU A 41 5.05 7.72 -2.75
C LEU A 41 4.06 6.68 -2.20
N MET A 42 4.56 5.66 -1.50
CA MET A 42 3.71 4.66 -0.85
C MET A 42 2.80 5.31 0.20
N LEU A 43 3.33 6.23 1.02
CA LEU A 43 2.56 6.95 2.03
C LEU A 43 1.49 7.85 1.41
N VAL A 44 1.81 8.57 0.34
CA VAL A 44 0.83 9.39 -0.39
C VAL A 44 -0.26 8.51 -1.01
N GLY A 45 0.12 7.38 -1.60
CA GLY A 45 -0.82 6.41 -2.16
C GLY A 45 -1.75 5.83 -1.09
N ALA A 46 -1.19 5.38 0.04
CA ALA A 46 -1.94 4.82 1.16
C ALA A 46 -2.91 5.85 1.77
N LEU A 47 -2.44 7.09 2.01
CA LEU A 47 -3.29 8.18 2.50
C LEU A 47 -4.46 8.45 1.55
N THR A 48 -4.18 8.55 0.25
CA THR A 48 -5.21 8.79 -0.76
C THR A 48 -6.22 7.66 -0.81
N ALA A 49 -5.76 6.41 -0.84
CA ALA A 49 -6.63 5.23 -0.85
C ALA A 49 -7.54 5.22 0.38
N PHE A 50 -6.99 5.47 1.56
CA PHE A 50 -7.74 5.48 2.81
C PHE A 50 -8.81 6.57 2.83
N VAL A 51 -8.46 7.79 2.43
CA VAL A 51 -9.42 8.92 2.36
C VAL A 51 -10.56 8.62 1.38
N VAL A 52 -10.22 8.13 0.19
CA VAL A 52 -11.22 7.79 -0.83
C VAL A 52 -12.12 6.66 -0.34
N MET A 53 -11.56 5.64 0.29
CA MET A 53 -12.33 4.53 0.85
C MET A 53 -13.30 4.99 1.93
N LEU A 54 -12.87 5.89 2.82
CA LEU A 54 -13.74 6.49 3.84
C LEU A 54 -14.92 7.27 3.27
N HIS A 55 -14.72 7.97 2.15
CA HIS A 55 -15.77 8.82 1.57
C HIS A 55 -16.66 8.11 0.57
N THR A 56 -16.13 7.14 -0.17
CA THR A 56 -16.86 6.50 -1.28
C THR A 56 -17.25 5.05 -1.00
N GLY A 57 -16.56 4.38 -0.06
CA GLY A 57 -16.75 2.95 0.18
C GLY A 57 -16.36 2.06 -1.01
N SER A 58 -15.74 2.62 -2.06
CA SER A 58 -15.41 1.87 -3.29
C SER A 58 -13.91 1.57 -3.36
N PRO A 59 -13.50 0.29 -3.25
CA PRO A 59 -12.10 -0.11 -3.35
C PRO A 59 -11.47 0.22 -4.71
N ILE A 60 -12.23 0.08 -5.78
CA ILE A 60 -11.76 0.34 -7.15
C ILE A 60 -11.40 1.82 -7.31
N LEU A 61 -12.27 2.72 -6.83
CA LEU A 61 -11.99 4.15 -6.85
C LEU A 61 -10.80 4.52 -5.94
N ALA A 62 -10.69 3.88 -4.79
CA ALA A 62 -9.58 4.10 -3.88
C ALA A 62 -8.23 3.75 -4.53
N VAL A 63 -8.13 2.58 -5.16
CA VAL A 63 -6.92 2.15 -5.88
C VAL A 63 -6.63 3.06 -7.08
N ALA A 64 -7.64 3.40 -7.88
CA ALA A 64 -7.46 4.25 -9.05
C ALA A 64 -6.96 5.64 -8.67
N LEU A 65 -7.56 6.28 -7.67
CA LEU A 65 -7.15 7.62 -7.24
C LEU A 65 -5.80 7.60 -6.51
N ALA A 66 -5.48 6.55 -5.76
CA ALA A 66 -4.15 6.37 -5.18
C ALA A 66 -3.06 6.24 -6.27
N ALA A 67 -3.34 5.49 -7.34
CA ALA A 67 -2.43 5.35 -8.48
C ALA A 67 -2.23 6.69 -9.20
N ILE A 68 -3.30 7.46 -9.39
CA ILE A 68 -3.22 8.81 -9.99
C ILE A 68 -2.40 9.74 -9.09
N ALA A 69 -2.67 9.78 -7.79
CA ALA A 69 -1.93 10.62 -6.85
C ALA A 69 -0.43 10.28 -6.82
N GLY A 70 -0.08 8.99 -6.70
CA GLY A 70 1.30 8.53 -6.77
C GLY A 70 1.95 8.86 -8.11
N GLY A 71 1.23 8.68 -9.22
CA GLY A 71 1.68 9.02 -10.56
C GLY A 71 1.99 10.52 -10.74
N LEU A 72 1.13 11.40 -10.23
CA LEU A 72 1.34 12.85 -10.27
C LEU A 72 2.59 13.27 -9.48
N VAL A 73 2.78 12.70 -8.29
CA VAL A 73 3.95 12.98 -7.46
C VAL A 73 5.23 12.45 -8.11
N THR A 74 5.16 11.26 -8.72
CA THR A 74 6.28 10.70 -9.49
C THR A 74 6.61 11.55 -10.72
N MET A 75 5.60 12.05 -11.40
CA MET A 75 5.78 12.95 -12.56
C MET A 75 6.45 14.27 -12.14
N LEU A 76 6.06 14.83 -10.99
CA LEU A 76 6.71 16.01 -10.42
C LEU A 76 8.18 15.75 -10.11
N HIS A 77 8.50 14.59 -9.49
CA HIS A 77 9.88 14.18 -9.23
C HIS A 77 10.69 14.04 -10.54
N GLY A 78 10.10 13.38 -11.55
CA GLY A 78 10.72 13.25 -12.86
C GLY A 78 10.98 14.59 -13.53
N LEU A 79 10.06 15.53 -13.44
CA LEU A 79 10.22 16.89 -13.96
C LEU A 79 11.40 17.61 -13.27
N VAL A 80 11.49 17.54 -11.96
CA VAL A 80 12.58 18.14 -11.19
C VAL A 80 13.92 17.51 -11.58
N CYS A 81 13.99 16.20 -11.72
CA CYS A 81 15.23 15.49 -12.03
C CYS A 81 15.67 15.68 -13.50
N LEU A 82 14.72 15.64 -14.44
CA LEU A 82 15.04 15.66 -15.87
C LEU A 82 15.11 17.06 -16.44
N MET A 83 14.13 17.93 -16.12
CA MET A 83 14.10 19.28 -16.67
C MET A 83 14.97 20.26 -15.90
N LEU A 84 14.94 20.23 -14.58
CA LEU A 84 15.75 21.11 -13.74
C LEU A 84 17.14 20.53 -13.46
N ARG A 85 17.43 19.29 -13.93
CA ARG A 85 18.71 18.61 -13.71
C ARG A 85 19.14 18.58 -12.25
N ALA A 86 18.17 18.48 -11.34
CA ALA A 86 18.43 18.40 -9.90
C ALA A 86 19.10 17.07 -9.53
N ASN A 87 19.77 17.06 -8.40
CA ASN A 87 20.33 15.82 -7.86
C ASN A 87 19.19 14.85 -7.52
N GLN A 88 19.16 13.70 -8.21
CA GLN A 88 18.10 12.69 -8.10
C GLN A 88 17.99 12.13 -6.69
N ILE A 89 19.13 11.90 -6.02
CA ILE A 89 19.18 11.36 -4.65
C ILE A 89 18.56 12.36 -3.67
N ALA A 90 18.99 13.62 -3.74
CA ALA A 90 18.48 14.68 -2.86
C ALA A 90 16.98 14.93 -3.10
N SER A 91 16.55 14.94 -4.37
CA SER A 91 15.15 15.09 -4.73
C SER A 91 14.30 13.92 -4.26
N GLY A 92 14.80 12.67 -4.35
CA GLY A 92 14.12 11.49 -3.83
C GLY A 92 13.95 11.51 -2.32
N LEU A 93 15.00 11.89 -1.57
CA LEU A 93 14.91 12.05 -0.12
C LEU A 93 13.94 13.16 0.29
N ALA A 94 13.95 14.28 -0.42
CA ALA A 94 12.97 15.35 -0.20
C ALA A 94 11.53 14.85 -0.42
N LEU A 95 11.33 14.00 -1.43
CA LEU A 95 10.03 13.37 -1.70
C LEU A 95 9.59 12.43 -0.57
N THR A 96 10.49 11.65 0.01
CA THR A 96 10.20 10.83 1.19
C THR A 96 9.75 11.70 2.37
N LEU A 97 10.50 12.77 2.66
CA LEU A 97 10.13 13.70 3.73
C LEU A 97 8.79 14.40 3.46
N PHE A 98 8.54 14.78 2.22
CA PHE A 98 7.25 15.36 1.82
C PHE A 98 6.10 14.38 2.03
N GLY A 99 6.23 13.14 1.55
CA GLY A 99 5.22 12.11 1.72
C GLY A 99 4.94 11.77 3.18
N THR A 100 6.00 11.66 3.99
CA THR A 100 5.90 11.42 5.44
C THR A 100 5.21 12.59 6.13
N GLY A 101 5.59 13.83 5.83
CA GLY A 101 4.98 15.03 6.40
C GLY A 101 3.50 15.16 6.00
N LEU A 102 3.17 14.92 4.74
CA LEU A 102 1.80 14.94 4.24
C LEU A 102 0.93 13.87 4.91
N SER A 103 1.45 12.66 4.98
CA SER A 103 0.78 11.55 5.65
C SER A 103 0.58 11.80 7.15
N GLY A 104 1.58 12.37 7.82
CA GLY A 104 1.46 12.74 9.24
C GLY A 104 0.43 13.84 9.48
N LEU A 105 0.43 14.89 8.64
CA LEU A 105 -0.49 16.02 8.78
C LEU A 105 -1.95 15.63 8.56
N PHE A 106 -2.24 14.99 7.43
CA PHE A 106 -3.62 14.61 7.08
C PHE A 106 -4.04 13.31 7.77
N GLY A 107 -3.10 12.37 7.98
CA GLY A 107 -3.36 11.11 8.65
C GLY A 107 -3.76 11.29 10.11
N SER A 108 -3.23 12.29 10.80
CA SER A 108 -3.58 12.57 12.19
C SER A 108 -5.08 12.77 12.43
N SER A 109 -5.79 13.38 11.49
CA SER A 109 -7.24 13.58 11.54
C SER A 109 -8.06 12.34 11.19
N LEU A 110 -7.40 11.30 10.69
CA LEU A 110 -8.00 10.05 10.24
C LEU A 110 -7.84 8.91 11.26
N VAL A 111 -7.01 9.13 12.28
CA VAL A 111 -6.80 8.14 13.35
C VAL A 111 -8.14 7.83 14.04
N GLY A 112 -8.42 6.54 14.21
CA GLY A 112 -9.66 6.05 14.82
C GLY A 112 -10.87 6.00 13.87
N LYS A 113 -10.74 6.43 12.62
CA LYS A 113 -11.78 6.22 11.60
C LYS A 113 -11.62 4.85 10.98
N THR A 114 -12.72 4.13 10.88
CA THR A 114 -12.80 2.82 10.25
C THR A 114 -13.75 2.86 9.06
N PHE A 115 -13.54 2.00 8.09
CA PHE A 115 -14.48 1.75 7.00
C PHE A 115 -14.88 0.28 7.02
N ASN A 116 -15.99 -0.05 6.36
CA ASN A 116 -16.40 -1.44 6.24
C ASN A 116 -15.31 -2.25 5.54
N PRO A 117 -15.00 -3.45 6.04
CA PRO A 117 -14.03 -4.33 5.38
C PRO A 117 -14.38 -4.50 3.90
N ILE A 118 -13.35 -4.59 3.08
CA ILE A 118 -13.52 -4.94 1.67
C ILE A 118 -13.97 -6.40 1.65
N GLU A 119 -15.13 -6.68 1.05
CA GLU A 119 -15.58 -8.06 0.86
C GLU A 119 -14.55 -8.82 0.03
N ASP A 120 -14.20 -10.02 0.50
CA ASP A 120 -13.27 -10.89 -0.19
C ASP A 120 -13.83 -11.21 -1.58
N ILE A 121 -13.04 -10.97 -2.61
CA ILE A 121 -13.39 -11.35 -3.98
C ILE A 121 -12.86 -12.77 -4.19
N PRO A 122 -13.70 -13.82 -4.02
CA PRO A 122 -13.24 -15.17 -4.23
C PRO A 122 -12.88 -15.37 -5.69
N ILE A 123 -11.60 -15.61 -5.97
CA ILE A 123 -11.16 -15.99 -7.31
C ILE A 123 -11.49 -17.47 -7.50
N PRO A 124 -12.51 -17.83 -8.32
CA PRO A 124 -13.14 -19.14 -8.26
C PRO A 124 -12.26 -20.31 -8.71
N PHE A 125 -11.10 -20.04 -9.29
CA PHE A 125 -10.22 -21.08 -9.81
C PHE A 125 -9.01 -21.40 -8.91
N LEU A 126 -8.51 -20.39 -8.16
CA LEU A 126 -7.30 -20.53 -7.33
C LEU A 126 -7.59 -20.93 -5.89
N HIS A 127 -8.80 -20.75 -5.41
CA HIS A 127 -9.28 -21.15 -4.10
C HIS A 127 -9.19 -22.67 -3.83
N LYS A 128 -9.10 -23.51 -4.89
CA LYS A 128 -9.09 -24.98 -4.78
C LYS A 128 -7.72 -25.61 -4.50
N ILE A 129 -6.66 -24.84 -4.41
CA ILE A 129 -5.33 -25.37 -4.14
C ILE A 129 -5.13 -25.43 -2.62
N PRO A 130 -5.04 -26.64 -2.01
CA PRO A 130 -4.81 -26.75 -0.57
C PRO A 130 -3.48 -26.12 -0.19
N LEU A 131 -3.41 -25.40 0.90
CA LEU A 131 -2.30 -24.63 1.47
C LEU A 131 -2.02 -23.29 0.79
N ILE A 132 -1.99 -23.23 -0.55
CA ILE A 132 -1.73 -22.00 -1.31
C ILE A 132 -3.01 -21.19 -1.50
N GLY A 133 -4.15 -21.88 -1.66
CA GLY A 133 -5.47 -21.25 -1.78
C GLY A 133 -5.87 -20.51 -0.50
N GLU A 134 -5.63 -21.07 0.66
CA GLU A 134 -5.91 -20.41 1.94
C GLU A 134 -4.96 -19.24 2.22
N ALA A 135 -3.67 -19.39 1.92
CA ALA A 135 -2.66 -18.37 2.22
C ALA A 135 -2.73 -17.15 1.29
N PHE A 136 -3.12 -17.34 0.01
CA PHE A 136 -3.06 -16.28 -1.00
C PHE A 136 -4.42 -15.75 -1.45
N PHE A 137 -5.49 -16.55 -1.33
CA PHE A 137 -6.77 -16.25 -1.99
C PHE A 137 -8.00 -16.32 -1.08
N ASN A 138 -7.81 -16.66 0.20
CA ASN A 138 -8.86 -16.72 1.20
C ASN A 138 -8.40 -15.96 2.45
N GLN A 139 -8.01 -14.71 2.27
CA GLN A 139 -7.61 -13.85 3.37
C GLN A 139 -8.85 -13.22 3.97
N ASP A 140 -9.38 -13.88 4.98
CA ASP A 140 -10.32 -13.27 5.92
C ASP A 140 -9.56 -12.21 6.75
N LEU A 141 -9.99 -10.97 6.66
CA LEU A 141 -9.59 -9.89 7.58
C LEU A 141 -10.03 -10.17 9.04
N SER A 142 -10.36 -11.42 9.34
CA SER A 142 -10.81 -11.92 10.62
C SER A 142 -9.70 -11.99 11.70
N LEU A 143 -8.47 -11.64 11.38
CA LEU A 143 -7.37 -11.61 12.36
C LEU A 143 -7.52 -10.56 13.47
N ILE A 144 -8.46 -9.62 13.34
CA ILE A 144 -8.79 -8.68 14.41
C ILE A 144 -9.65 -9.32 15.49
N HIS A 145 -10.29 -10.47 15.21
CA HIS A 145 -11.18 -11.18 16.16
C HIS A 145 -10.47 -12.14 17.12
N ILE A 146 -9.18 -12.41 16.95
CA ILE A 146 -8.45 -13.32 17.85
C ILE A 146 -8.04 -12.65 19.18
N SER A 147 -8.21 -11.35 19.32
CA SER A 147 -7.81 -10.63 20.53
C SER A 147 -8.92 -10.39 21.56
N GLU A 148 -10.12 -10.89 21.35
CA GLU A 148 -11.12 -10.92 22.44
C GLU A 148 -11.00 -12.24 23.22
N PRO A 149 -10.37 -12.20 24.42
CA PRO A 149 -10.52 -13.32 25.32
C PRO A 149 -12.00 -13.36 25.73
N THR A 150 -12.71 -14.39 25.28
CA THR A 150 -14.01 -14.75 25.84
C THR A 150 -13.88 -14.78 27.35
N ARG A 151 -14.38 -13.75 28.03
CA ARG A 151 -14.58 -13.80 29.48
C ARG A 151 -15.72 -14.78 29.70
N PRO A 152 -15.49 -15.90 30.40
CA PRO A 152 -16.61 -16.67 30.94
C PRO A 152 -17.26 -15.84 32.07
N CYS A 153 -18.56 -15.71 32.02
CA CYS A 153 -19.38 -15.25 33.14
C CYS A 153 -19.22 -16.13 34.34
#